data_08e856e4cb13fac6d959b4b24ec4286f
#
_entry.id   08e856e4cb13fac6d959b4b24ec4286f
#
_cell.length_a   1.000
_cell.length_b   1.000
_cell.length_c   1.000
_cell.angle_alpha   90.00
_cell.angle_beta   90.00
_cell.angle_gamma   90.00
#
_symmetry.space_group_name_H-M   'P 1'
#
loop_
_entity.id
_entity.type
_entity.pdbx_description
1 polymer ?
#
loop_
_entity_poly.entity_id
_entity_poly.type
_entity_poly.pdbx_seq_one_letter_code
_entity_poly.pdbx_strand_id
1 'polypeptide(L)'
;AGLKAYDVLAGKTSFHASGYLGRSATLAELPNLRKAGLHGSIRYFDAQFDDARLALALARTAVDRGAAVANYVRAERFLYADGRACGALVRDAESGTAYEIRATAVVNATGIFVDELRALDDPGAVPLLAHSRGTHLVFAREAFGGKAALLVPKTADGRVLFVIPWQGYVVVGTTDVPVGGTALDPAPTREEVDFIVAQVNAYLEKPVRRTDALAAFAGLRPLVAGNGGSDETSKLSREHVIAVSKSGVVTVTGGKWTTYRRMAEDTIDEAARRAGLAARPSPTATLALHGKPDGTESSAESDRYAAYGTDRSKLLGLERDDPSLREPLHPNLPYTRAEAVFGVRDEMARTVDDVLARRTRALFLDVAAARAAAPGVARLLAAELGRDPAWQTRQVADFEAIASADAAPIR
;
A
#
# COMPACT_ATOMS: atom_id res chain seq x y z
N ALA A 1 -4.93 -30.13 -9.79
CA ALA A 1 -4.79 -30.75 -8.46
C ALA A 1 -4.55 -29.68 -7.37
N GLY A 2 -3.57 -28.76 -7.53
CA GLY A 2 -3.20 -27.78 -6.49
C GLY A 2 -4.33 -26.86 -6.00
N LEU A 3 -5.14 -26.27 -6.88
CA LEU A 3 -6.27 -25.40 -6.49
C LEU A 3 -7.40 -26.17 -5.80
N LYS A 4 -7.58 -27.46 -6.09
CA LYS A 4 -8.54 -28.31 -5.34
C LYS A 4 -8.04 -28.61 -3.94
N ALA A 5 -6.73 -28.77 -3.74
CA ALA A 5 -6.14 -28.86 -2.41
C ALA A 5 -6.31 -27.54 -1.63
N TYR A 6 -6.15 -26.40 -2.31
CA TYR A 6 -6.41 -25.09 -1.72
C TYR A 6 -7.87 -24.95 -1.26
N ASP A 7 -8.87 -25.32 -2.10
CA ASP A 7 -10.29 -25.30 -1.72
C ASP A 7 -10.55 -26.14 -0.44
N VAL A 8 -9.93 -27.31 -0.34
CA VAL A 8 -10.08 -28.19 0.83
C VAL A 8 -9.43 -27.57 2.09
N LEU A 9 -8.25 -26.97 1.95
CA LEU A 9 -7.54 -26.32 3.06
C LEU A 9 -8.25 -25.05 3.53
N ALA A 10 -8.84 -24.28 2.61
CA ALA A 10 -9.63 -23.08 2.92
C ALA A 10 -10.94 -23.42 3.64
N GLY A 11 -11.48 -24.62 3.47
CA GLY A 11 -12.68 -25.09 4.17
C GLY A 11 -13.85 -24.10 4.13
N LYS A 12 -14.38 -23.72 5.30
CA LYS A 12 -15.52 -22.79 5.44
C LYS A 12 -15.17 -21.34 5.13
N THR A 13 -13.89 -20.99 4.98
CA THR A 13 -13.44 -19.62 4.64
C THR A 13 -13.32 -19.38 3.15
N SER A 14 -13.49 -20.42 2.31
CA SER A 14 -13.52 -20.28 0.85
C SER A 14 -14.78 -19.50 0.41
N PHE A 15 -14.59 -18.48 -0.42
CA PHE A 15 -15.72 -17.72 -0.99
C PHE A 15 -16.54 -18.58 -1.96
N HIS A 16 -15.86 -19.32 -2.84
CA HIS A 16 -16.45 -20.25 -3.81
C HIS A 16 -15.43 -21.32 -4.22
N ALA A 17 -15.93 -22.50 -4.62
CA ALA A 17 -15.05 -23.56 -5.09
C ALA A 17 -14.39 -23.23 -6.44
N SER A 18 -13.13 -23.61 -6.60
CA SER A 18 -12.43 -23.51 -7.88
C SER A 18 -13.06 -24.44 -8.93
N GLY A 19 -13.05 -24.01 -10.20
CA GLY A 19 -13.68 -24.75 -11.28
C GLY A 19 -12.97 -24.57 -12.63
N TYR A 20 -13.19 -25.53 -13.54
CA TYR A 20 -12.75 -25.42 -14.93
C TYR A 20 -13.76 -24.64 -15.75
N LEU A 21 -13.27 -23.72 -16.57
CA LEU A 21 -14.02 -23.00 -17.59
C LEU A 21 -13.54 -23.45 -18.96
N GLY A 22 -14.45 -23.91 -19.80
CA GLY A 22 -14.16 -24.19 -21.21
C GLY A 22 -13.77 -22.91 -21.97
N ARG A 23 -13.22 -23.07 -23.17
CA ARG A 23 -12.69 -21.99 -24.01
C ARG A 23 -13.66 -20.81 -24.18
N SER A 24 -14.90 -21.07 -24.51
CA SER A 24 -15.92 -20.04 -24.75
C SER A 24 -16.19 -19.23 -23.46
N ALA A 25 -16.39 -19.91 -22.34
CA ALA A 25 -16.62 -19.26 -21.05
C ALA A 25 -15.39 -18.46 -20.59
N THR A 26 -14.18 -18.96 -20.83
CA THR A 26 -12.93 -18.22 -20.54
C THR A 26 -12.86 -16.93 -21.35
N LEU A 27 -13.18 -16.96 -22.64
CA LEU A 27 -13.16 -15.76 -23.50
C LEU A 27 -14.30 -14.78 -23.20
N ALA A 28 -15.42 -15.23 -22.61
CA ALA A 28 -16.46 -14.33 -22.11
C ALA A 28 -15.99 -13.54 -20.87
N GLU A 29 -15.20 -14.16 -19.99
CA GLU A 29 -14.61 -13.48 -18.80
C GLU A 29 -13.41 -12.61 -19.16
N LEU A 30 -12.58 -13.03 -20.12
CA LEU A 30 -11.32 -12.41 -20.54
C LEU A 30 -11.26 -12.28 -22.08
N PRO A 31 -11.97 -11.29 -22.67
CA PRO A 31 -12.18 -11.22 -24.12
C PRO A 31 -10.90 -10.93 -24.91
N ASN A 32 -9.89 -10.27 -24.33
CA ASN A 32 -8.61 -10.00 -24.99
C ASN A 32 -7.57 -11.13 -24.80
N LEU A 33 -7.96 -12.28 -24.24
CA LEU A 33 -7.04 -13.40 -24.10
C LEU A 33 -6.77 -14.02 -25.48
N ARG A 34 -5.50 -14.36 -25.76
CA ARG A 34 -5.07 -14.99 -27.01
C ARG A 34 -5.82 -16.31 -27.24
N LYS A 35 -6.44 -16.41 -28.41
CA LYS A 35 -7.31 -17.56 -28.77
C LYS A 35 -6.53 -18.80 -29.21
N ALA A 36 -5.36 -18.58 -29.82
CA ALA A 36 -4.51 -19.68 -30.30
C ALA A 36 -3.96 -20.49 -29.13
N GLY A 37 -4.19 -21.82 -29.16
CA GLY A 37 -3.76 -22.73 -28.10
C GLY A 37 -4.58 -22.67 -26.80
N LEU A 38 -5.62 -21.86 -26.72
CA LEU A 38 -6.48 -21.80 -25.55
C LEU A 38 -7.45 -22.99 -25.53
N HIS A 39 -7.36 -23.82 -24.51
CA HIS A 39 -8.29 -24.93 -24.25
C HIS A 39 -9.34 -24.57 -23.20
N GLY A 40 -9.02 -23.67 -22.27
CA GLY A 40 -9.88 -23.22 -21.17
C GLY A 40 -9.02 -22.60 -20.06
N SER A 41 -9.64 -22.35 -18.91
CA SER A 41 -8.97 -21.82 -17.72
C SER A 41 -9.45 -22.52 -16.45
N ILE A 42 -8.71 -22.32 -15.37
CA ILE A 42 -9.17 -22.67 -14.03
C ILE A 42 -9.54 -21.37 -13.32
N ARG A 43 -10.80 -21.25 -12.93
CA ARG A 43 -11.30 -20.14 -12.12
C ARG A 43 -11.13 -20.49 -10.65
N TYR A 44 -10.58 -19.56 -9.88
CA TYR A 44 -10.57 -19.57 -8.42
C TYR A 44 -10.94 -18.19 -7.91
N PHE A 45 -11.17 -18.06 -6.62
CA PHE A 45 -11.62 -16.82 -6.00
C PHE A 45 -10.60 -16.40 -4.94
N ASP A 46 -10.34 -15.12 -4.89
CA ASP A 46 -9.46 -14.51 -3.90
C ASP A 46 -10.04 -13.13 -3.50
N ALA A 47 -9.57 -12.58 -2.39
CA ALA A 47 -10.00 -11.27 -1.91
C ALA A 47 -9.02 -10.19 -2.35
N GLN A 48 -9.56 -9.01 -2.62
CA GLN A 48 -8.80 -7.79 -2.87
C GLN A 48 -9.18 -6.74 -1.83
N PHE A 49 -8.21 -5.94 -1.39
CA PHE A 49 -8.44 -4.81 -0.51
C PHE A 49 -7.55 -3.62 -0.91
N ASP A 50 -7.97 -2.42 -0.54
CA ASP A 50 -7.13 -1.22 -0.65
C ASP A 50 -6.21 -1.16 0.57
N ASP A 51 -4.91 -1.38 0.36
CA ASP A 51 -3.90 -1.46 1.41
C ASP A 51 -3.67 -0.12 2.13
N ALA A 52 -3.77 1.02 1.42
CA ALA A 52 -3.66 2.33 2.04
C ALA A 52 -4.91 2.66 2.88
N ARG A 53 -6.11 2.35 2.38
CA ARG A 53 -7.34 2.52 3.17
C ARG A 53 -7.32 1.67 4.44
N LEU A 54 -6.80 0.43 4.35
CA LEU A 54 -6.61 -0.41 5.54
C LEU A 54 -5.60 0.20 6.52
N ALA A 55 -4.48 0.76 6.03
CA ALA A 55 -3.50 1.43 6.90
C ALA A 55 -4.11 2.64 7.62
N LEU A 56 -4.90 3.45 6.92
CA LEU A 56 -5.64 4.57 7.51
C LEU A 56 -6.66 4.10 8.55
N ALA A 57 -7.44 3.05 8.24
CA ALA A 57 -8.39 2.47 9.19
C ALA A 57 -7.70 1.95 10.45
N LEU A 58 -6.51 1.35 10.34
CA LEU A 58 -5.70 0.91 11.49
C LEU A 58 -5.20 2.09 12.31
N ALA A 59 -4.67 3.14 11.69
CA ALA A 59 -4.21 4.35 12.37
C ALA A 59 -5.37 5.03 13.12
N ARG A 60 -6.54 5.16 12.48
CA ARG A 60 -7.74 5.72 13.11
C ARG A 60 -8.28 4.83 14.23
N THR A 61 -8.25 3.51 14.06
CA THR A 61 -8.60 2.58 15.14
C THR A 61 -7.69 2.76 16.35
N ALA A 62 -6.40 2.99 16.13
CA ALA A 62 -5.46 3.27 17.23
C ALA A 62 -5.83 4.56 17.97
N VAL A 63 -6.17 5.65 17.24
CA VAL A 63 -6.66 6.91 17.82
C VAL A 63 -7.96 6.69 18.62
N ASP A 64 -8.92 5.96 18.07
CA ASP A 64 -10.19 5.62 18.75
C ASP A 64 -9.96 4.84 20.05
N ARG A 65 -8.82 4.16 20.16
CA ARG A 65 -8.38 3.42 21.35
C ARG A 65 -7.45 4.21 22.27
N GLY A 66 -7.27 5.50 22.02
CA GLY A 66 -6.51 6.41 22.87
C GLY A 66 -5.02 6.48 22.56
N ALA A 67 -4.55 5.91 21.45
CA ALA A 67 -3.16 6.09 21.04
C ALA A 67 -2.94 7.49 20.46
N ALA A 68 -1.78 8.09 20.76
CA ALA A 68 -1.30 9.26 20.06
C ALA A 68 -0.64 8.80 18.75
N VAL A 69 -1.23 9.18 17.62
CA VAL A 69 -0.71 8.88 16.28
C VAL A 69 -0.33 10.19 15.61
N ALA A 70 0.89 10.29 15.09
CA ALA A 70 1.37 11.47 14.40
C ALA A 70 2.16 11.05 13.15
N ASN A 71 1.84 11.66 12.01
CA ASN A 71 2.65 11.60 10.80
C ASN A 71 3.62 12.79 10.75
N TYR A 72 4.58 12.77 9.81
CA TYR A 72 5.62 13.80 9.67
C TYR A 72 6.46 14.01 10.92
N VAL A 73 6.52 13.02 11.82
CA VAL A 73 7.34 13.04 13.03
C VAL A 73 8.43 11.98 12.92
N ARG A 74 9.64 12.40 12.57
CA ARG A 74 10.77 11.51 12.29
C ARG A 74 11.54 11.20 13.57
N ALA A 75 11.80 9.93 13.86
CA ALA A 75 12.75 9.52 14.89
C ALA A 75 14.19 9.80 14.42
N GLU A 76 14.96 10.52 15.24
CA GLU A 76 16.35 10.90 14.92
C GLU A 76 17.39 10.11 15.73
N ARG A 77 17.07 9.78 16.99
CA ARG A 77 17.92 8.97 17.87
C ARG A 77 17.10 8.39 19.01
N PHE A 78 17.59 7.33 19.62
CA PHE A 78 17.01 6.80 20.85
C PHE A 78 17.50 7.57 22.08
N LEU A 79 16.68 7.57 23.15
CA LEU A 79 17.03 8.05 24.47
C LEU A 79 17.35 6.83 25.35
N TYR A 80 18.35 6.98 26.20
CA TYR A 80 18.80 5.88 27.07
C TYR A 80 18.79 6.29 28.53
N ALA A 81 18.48 5.32 29.40
CA ALA A 81 18.67 5.36 30.83
C ALA A 81 19.26 4.00 31.26
N ASP A 82 20.35 4.02 31.99
CA ASP A 82 21.04 2.82 32.47
C ASP A 82 21.34 1.78 31.37
N GLY A 83 21.73 2.27 30.19
CA GLY A 83 22.03 1.44 29.02
C GLY A 83 20.80 0.86 28.31
N ARG A 84 19.57 1.21 28.71
CA ARG A 84 18.32 0.76 28.10
C ARG A 84 17.64 1.89 27.33
N ALA A 85 17.08 1.57 26.17
CA ALA A 85 16.27 2.52 25.42
C ALA A 85 15.00 2.85 26.21
N CYS A 86 14.80 4.14 26.48
CA CYS A 86 13.69 4.68 27.26
C CYS A 86 12.91 5.76 26.52
N GLY A 87 13.01 5.81 25.19
CA GLY A 87 12.31 6.75 24.34
C GLY A 87 13.07 7.09 23.06
N ALA A 88 12.65 8.16 22.41
CA ALA A 88 13.28 8.69 21.21
C ALA A 88 13.24 10.22 21.17
N LEU A 89 14.26 10.84 20.60
CA LEU A 89 14.19 12.20 20.09
C LEU A 89 13.56 12.13 18.73
N VAL A 90 12.49 12.89 18.54
CA VAL A 90 11.76 12.97 17.27
C VAL A 90 11.73 14.41 16.78
N ARG A 91 11.62 14.60 15.48
CA ARG A 91 11.48 15.92 14.85
C ARG A 91 10.20 16.00 14.04
N ASP A 92 9.43 17.03 14.28
CA ASP A 92 8.34 17.44 13.42
C ASP A 92 8.92 18.04 12.12
N ALA A 93 8.62 17.40 11.00
CA ALA A 93 9.15 17.77 9.69
C ALA A 93 8.56 19.09 9.15
N GLU A 94 7.38 19.52 9.65
CA GLU A 94 6.76 20.79 9.23
C GLU A 94 7.32 22.00 9.97
N SER A 95 7.47 21.90 11.29
CA SER A 95 7.96 23.00 12.13
C SER A 95 9.48 22.97 12.37
N GLY A 96 10.13 21.83 12.12
CA GLY A 96 11.52 21.60 12.47
C GLY A 96 11.77 21.42 13.97
N THR A 97 10.71 21.44 14.79
CA THR A 97 10.83 21.35 16.27
C THR A 97 11.15 19.92 16.69
N ALA A 98 12.10 19.76 17.60
CA ALA A 98 12.45 18.46 18.16
C ALA A 98 11.78 18.24 19.51
N TYR A 99 11.36 16.99 19.78
CA TYR A 99 10.70 16.58 21.00
C TYR A 99 11.34 15.31 21.57
N GLU A 100 11.49 15.23 22.89
CA GLU A 100 11.82 13.97 23.56
C GLU A 100 10.53 13.24 23.95
N ILE A 101 10.37 12.03 23.43
CA ILE A 101 9.27 11.13 23.80
C ILE A 101 9.85 10.02 24.67
N ARG A 102 9.36 9.89 25.91
CA ARG A 102 9.78 8.85 26.84
C ARG A 102 8.78 7.71 26.86
N ALA A 103 9.29 6.49 26.97
CA ALA A 103 8.50 5.27 26.94
C ALA A 103 9.15 4.15 27.77
N THR A 104 8.37 3.21 28.27
CA THR A 104 8.85 2.01 28.96
C THR A 104 9.37 0.93 28.01
N ALA A 105 8.91 0.94 26.74
CA ALA A 105 9.44 0.13 25.66
C ALA A 105 9.43 0.93 24.36
N VAL A 106 10.37 0.63 23.46
CA VAL A 106 10.47 1.23 22.13
C VAL A 106 10.39 0.13 21.08
N VAL A 107 9.50 0.31 20.12
CA VAL A 107 9.32 -0.63 19.00
C VAL A 107 9.75 0.03 17.70
N ASN A 108 10.63 -0.63 16.96
CA ASN A 108 11.02 -0.28 15.61
C ASN A 108 10.19 -1.14 14.62
N ALA A 109 9.15 -0.55 14.04
CA ALA A 109 8.29 -1.15 13.03
C ALA A 109 8.33 -0.34 11.71
N THR A 110 9.50 0.20 11.36
CA THR A 110 9.69 1.17 10.28
C THR A 110 9.79 0.54 8.88
N GLY A 111 9.38 -0.72 8.72
CA GLY A 111 9.29 -1.40 7.42
C GLY A 111 10.65 -1.50 6.74
N ILE A 112 10.79 -0.90 5.56
CA ILE A 112 12.06 -0.93 4.80
C ILE A 112 13.21 -0.18 5.50
N PHE A 113 12.91 0.67 6.48
CA PHE A 113 13.90 1.48 7.22
C PHE A 113 14.36 0.87 8.55
N VAL A 114 13.95 -0.37 8.87
CA VAL A 114 14.28 -0.97 10.18
C VAL A 114 15.78 -1.04 10.43
N ASP A 115 16.60 -1.30 9.41
CA ASP A 115 18.05 -1.41 9.58
C ASP A 115 18.72 -0.06 9.79
N GLU A 116 18.17 1.02 9.25
CA GLU A 116 18.63 2.39 9.56
C GLU A 116 18.42 2.70 11.05
N LEU A 117 17.25 2.40 11.60
CA LEU A 117 16.96 2.60 13.02
C LEU A 117 17.78 1.66 13.90
N ARG A 118 18.03 0.42 13.50
CA ARG A 118 18.89 -0.51 14.22
C ARG A 118 20.33 -0.02 14.28
N ALA A 119 20.83 0.59 13.20
CA ALA A 119 22.16 1.19 13.16
C ALA A 119 22.28 2.44 14.07
N LEU A 120 21.18 3.20 14.30
CA LEU A 120 21.16 4.28 15.29
C LEU A 120 21.26 3.76 16.73
N ASP A 121 20.77 2.55 17.01
CA ASP A 121 20.85 1.92 18.33
C ASP A 121 22.18 1.18 18.56
N ASP A 122 22.63 0.42 17.56
CA ASP A 122 23.90 -0.30 17.55
C ASP A 122 24.56 -0.16 16.17
N PRO A 123 25.58 0.69 16.04
CA PRO A 123 26.32 0.87 14.79
C PRO A 123 26.96 -0.41 14.24
N GLY A 124 27.14 -1.44 15.07
CA GLY A 124 27.62 -2.77 14.68
C GLY A 124 26.51 -3.76 14.30
N ALA A 125 25.25 -3.34 14.25
CA ALA A 125 24.13 -4.21 13.93
C ALA A 125 24.23 -4.75 12.50
N VAL A 126 24.17 -6.07 12.35
CA VAL A 126 24.12 -6.72 11.03
C VAL A 126 22.74 -6.44 10.40
N PRO A 127 22.66 -6.00 9.13
CA PRO A 127 21.40 -5.78 8.45
C PRO A 127 20.53 -7.06 8.43
N LEU A 128 19.23 -6.88 8.66
CA LEU A 128 18.22 -7.94 8.62
C LEU A 128 17.56 -8.06 7.24
N LEU A 129 17.61 -6.99 6.42
CA LEU A 129 16.85 -6.90 5.20
C LEU A 129 17.70 -7.01 3.93
N ALA A 130 17.11 -7.67 2.95
CA ALA A 130 17.43 -7.52 1.53
C ALA A 130 16.20 -6.88 0.84
N HIS A 131 16.41 -5.78 0.13
CA HIS A 131 15.32 -5.08 -0.53
C HIS A 131 15.09 -5.61 -1.95
N SER A 132 13.82 -5.73 -2.32
CA SER A 132 13.44 -6.06 -3.69
C SER A 132 12.38 -5.10 -4.18
N ARG A 133 12.63 -4.49 -5.36
CA ARG A 133 11.67 -3.62 -6.01
C ARG A 133 10.66 -4.42 -6.81
N GLY A 134 9.38 -4.07 -6.65
CA GLY A 134 8.28 -4.60 -7.44
C GLY A 134 7.54 -3.49 -8.17
N THR A 135 7.55 -3.54 -9.50
CA THR A 135 6.92 -2.55 -10.38
C THR A 135 5.57 -3.05 -10.87
N HIS A 136 4.62 -2.13 -10.99
CA HIS A 136 3.29 -2.35 -11.55
C HIS A 136 2.99 -1.30 -12.63
N LEU A 137 2.17 -1.71 -13.60
CA LEU A 137 1.62 -0.83 -14.63
C LEU A 137 0.11 -0.76 -14.49
N VAL A 138 -0.46 0.38 -14.81
CA VAL A 138 -1.91 0.57 -14.83
C VAL A 138 -2.36 0.98 -16.22
N PHE A 139 -3.42 0.33 -16.68
CA PHE A 139 -4.01 0.54 -18.00
C PHE A 139 -5.51 0.84 -17.88
N ALA A 140 -6.05 1.48 -18.90
CA ALA A 140 -7.49 1.58 -19.05
C ALA A 140 -8.12 0.19 -19.15
N ARG A 141 -9.31 0.01 -18.56
CA ARG A 141 -10.01 -1.28 -18.52
C ARG A 141 -10.25 -1.88 -19.88
N GLU A 142 -10.51 -1.03 -20.88
CA GLU A 142 -10.81 -1.39 -22.26
C GLU A 142 -9.65 -2.13 -22.93
N ALA A 143 -8.41 -1.90 -22.51
CA ALA A 143 -7.23 -2.57 -23.05
C ALA A 143 -7.26 -4.09 -22.83
N PHE A 144 -7.85 -4.54 -21.73
CA PHE A 144 -7.94 -5.97 -21.37
C PHE A 144 -9.35 -6.52 -21.57
N GLY A 145 -10.36 -5.69 -21.33
CA GLY A 145 -11.77 -6.11 -21.30
C GLY A 145 -12.06 -7.08 -20.13
N GLY A 146 -13.33 -7.44 -19.99
CA GLY A 146 -13.73 -8.42 -18.98
C GLY A 146 -13.79 -7.90 -17.53
N LYS A 147 -14.16 -8.83 -16.65
CA LYS A 147 -14.35 -8.55 -15.21
C LYS A 147 -13.45 -9.39 -14.30
N ALA A 148 -12.89 -10.48 -14.84
CA ALA A 148 -12.04 -11.39 -14.09
C ALA A 148 -10.59 -10.92 -14.08
N ALA A 149 -9.87 -11.27 -12.99
CA ALA A 149 -8.43 -11.17 -12.95
C ALA A 149 -7.79 -12.34 -13.74
N LEU A 150 -6.59 -12.11 -14.28
CA LEU A 150 -5.78 -13.16 -14.92
C LEU A 150 -4.51 -13.39 -14.10
N LEU A 151 -4.28 -14.63 -13.70
CA LEU A 151 -3.00 -15.11 -13.24
C LEU A 151 -2.21 -15.67 -14.41
N VAL A 152 -1.09 -15.07 -14.76
CA VAL A 152 -0.08 -15.64 -15.66
C VAL A 152 0.81 -16.56 -14.84
N PRO A 153 0.74 -17.89 -15.03
CA PRO A 153 1.30 -18.84 -14.08
C PRO A 153 2.84 -18.90 -14.10
N LYS A 154 3.45 -18.48 -15.20
CA LYS A 154 4.90 -18.52 -15.36
C LYS A 154 5.36 -17.45 -16.35
N THR A 155 6.15 -16.52 -15.89
CA THR A 155 6.88 -15.54 -16.69
C THR A 155 8.24 -16.10 -17.16
N ALA A 156 8.97 -15.38 -17.99
CA ALA A 156 10.28 -15.80 -18.49
C ALA A 156 11.30 -16.02 -17.36
N ASP A 157 11.16 -15.30 -16.24
CA ASP A 157 11.98 -15.45 -15.03
C ASP A 157 11.42 -16.46 -14.02
N GLY A 158 10.37 -17.22 -14.41
CA GLY A 158 9.79 -18.30 -13.60
C GLY A 158 8.78 -17.86 -12.54
N ARG A 159 8.43 -16.59 -12.48
CA ARG A 159 7.49 -16.01 -11.52
C ARG A 159 6.07 -15.99 -12.04
N VAL A 160 5.15 -15.55 -11.20
CA VAL A 160 3.77 -15.25 -11.59
C VAL A 160 3.59 -13.76 -11.85
N LEU A 161 2.71 -13.42 -12.80
CA LEU A 161 2.30 -12.06 -13.05
C LEU A 161 0.76 -12.01 -12.99
N PHE A 162 0.24 -10.93 -12.44
CA PHE A 162 -1.20 -10.71 -12.31
C PHE A 162 -1.66 -9.58 -13.23
N VAL A 163 -2.88 -9.74 -13.74
CA VAL A 163 -3.66 -8.70 -14.42
C VAL A 163 -4.95 -8.58 -13.61
N ILE A 164 -5.15 -7.49 -12.88
CA ILE A 164 -6.21 -7.39 -11.87
C ILE A 164 -7.06 -6.15 -12.15
N PRO A 165 -8.40 -6.28 -12.32
CA PRO A 165 -9.30 -5.14 -12.30
C PRO A 165 -9.16 -4.37 -10.96
N TRP A 166 -8.97 -3.06 -11.03
CA TRP A 166 -8.71 -2.23 -9.85
C TRP A 166 -9.28 -0.83 -10.04
N GLN A 167 -10.27 -0.45 -9.23
CA GLN A 167 -10.88 0.89 -9.21
C GLN A 167 -11.27 1.43 -10.60
N GLY A 168 -11.82 0.59 -11.46
CA GLY A 168 -12.21 0.97 -12.83
C GLY A 168 -11.09 0.85 -13.88
N TYR A 169 -9.88 0.53 -13.47
CA TYR A 169 -8.69 0.32 -14.29
C TYR A 169 -8.25 -1.15 -14.24
N VAL A 170 -7.06 -1.43 -14.79
CA VAL A 170 -6.40 -2.75 -14.70
C VAL A 170 -4.96 -2.53 -14.26
N VAL A 171 -4.58 -3.15 -13.14
CA VAL A 171 -3.18 -3.21 -12.68
C VAL A 171 -2.52 -4.49 -13.16
N VAL A 172 -1.30 -4.37 -13.68
CA VAL A 172 -0.48 -5.47 -14.21
C VAL A 172 0.85 -5.49 -13.48
N GLY A 173 1.22 -6.62 -12.89
CA GLY A 173 2.49 -6.76 -12.16
C GLY A 173 2.63 -8.12 -11.50
N THR A 174 3.79 -8.44 -10.96
CA THR A 174 4.83 -7.49 -10.57
C THR A 174 6.20 -8.01 -10.99
N THR A 175 7.19 -7.11 -10.98
CA THR A 175 8.61 -7.49 -11.01
C THR A 175 9.12 -7.85 -9.62
N ASP A 176 10.35 -8.32 -9.53
CA ASP A 176 11.05 -8.59 -8.26
C ASP A 176 12.55 -8.44 -8.50
N VAL A 177 13.04 -7.21 -8.37
CA VAL A 177 14.41 -6.83 -8.69
C VAL A 177 15.15 -6.49 -7.42
N PRO A 178 16.24 -7.21 -7.06
CA PRO A 178 17.09 -6.83 -5.94
C PRO A 178 17.61 -5.40 -6.10
N VAL A 179 17.56 -4.63 -5.04
CA VAL A 179 18.07 -3.25 -5.03
C VAL A 179 18.88 -2.97 -3.77
N GLY A 180 19.92 -2.14 -3.90
CA GLY A 180 20.68 -1.62 -2.77
C GLY A 180 20.04 -0.36 -2.21
N GLY A 181 20.00 -0.25 -0.88
CA GLY A 181 19.48 0.93 -0.18
C GLY A 181 17.97 1.00 -0.10
N THR A 182 17.51 2.10 0.51
CA THR A 182 16.08 2.40 0.73
C THR A 182 15.70 3.67 0.00
N ALA A 183 14.46 3.72 -0.49
CA ALA A 183 13.87 4.93 -1.04
C ALA A 183 12.42 5.01 -0.56
N LEU A 184 11.98 6.19 -0.14
CA LEU A 184 10.59 6.41 0.28
C LEU A 184 9.65 6.24 -0.92
N ASP A 185 10.02 6.79 -2.06
CA ASP A 185 9.30 6.71 -3.32
C ASP A 185 10.22 6.09 -4.40
N PRO A 186 10.27 4.74 -4.46
CA PRO A 186 11.07 4.05 -5.46
C PRO A 186 10.41 4.16 -6.84
N ALA A 187 11.11 4.72 -7.82
CA ALA A 187 10.61 4.82 -9.18
C ALA A 187 10.76 3.49 -9.95
N PRO A 188 9.80 3.15 -10.84
CA PRO A 188 9.95 2.04 -11.78
C PRO A 188 11.11 2.31 -12.76
N THR A 189 11.67 1.26 -13.37
CA THR A 189 12.62 1.41 -14.48
C THR A 189 11.98 1.03 -15.81
N ARG A 190 12.58 1.52 -16.90
CA ARG A 190 12.12 1.20 -18.25
C ARG A 190 12.21 -0.31 -18.53
N GLU A 191 13.27 -0.95 -18.06
CA GLU A 191 13.49 -2.39 -18.21
C GLU A 191 12.41 -3.21 -17.53
N GLU A 192 11.97 -2.79 -16.33
CA GLU A 192 10.88 -3.45 -15.60
C GLU A 192 9.54 -3.25 -16.32
N VAL A 193 9.29 -2.06 -16.84
CA VAL A 193 8.09 -1.76 -17.64
C VAL A 193 8.07 -2.60 -18.92
N ASP A 194 9.16 -2.63 -19.67
CA ASP A 194 9.26 -3.41 -20.91
C ASP A 194 9.11 -4.92 -20.63
N PHE A 195 9.67 -5.41 -19.51
CA PHE A 195 9.49 -6.79 -19.07
C PHE A 195 8.01 -7.12 -18.84
N ILE A 196 7.28 -6.31 -18.06
CA ILE A 196 5.86 -6.53 -17.75
C ILE A 196 5.04 -6.54 -19.05
N VAL A 197 5.26 -5.57 -19.94
CA VAL A 197 4.57 -5.46 -21.25
C VAL A 197 4.84 -6.70 -22.10
N ALA A 198 6.09 -7.16 -22.19
CA ALA A 198 6.45 -8.34 -22.94
C ALA A 198 5.77 -9.61 -22.38
N GLN A 199 5.77 -9.78 -21.04
CA GLN A 199 5.16 -10.95 -20.40
C GLN A 199 3.64 -11.00 -20.58
N VAL A 200 2.94 -9.89 -20.40
CA VAL A 200 1.47 -9.88 -20.54
C VAL A 200 1.05 -10.07 -22.00
N ASN A 201 1.77 -9.48 -22.95
CA ASN A 201 1.48 -9.59 -24.38
C ASN A 201 1.59 -11.02 -24.92
N ALA A 202 2.36 -11.89 -24.27
CA ALA A 202 2.40 -13.30 -24.61
C ALA A 202 1.03 -13.99 -24.46
N TYR A 203 0.11 -13.40 -23.69
CA TYR A 203 -1.23 -13.93 -23.40
C TYR A 203 -2.36 -13.14 -24.04
N LEU A 204 -2.09 -12.00 -24.66
CA LEU A 204 -3.11 -11.14 -25.25
C LEU A 204 -3.29 -11.38 -26.76
N GLU A 205 -4.52 -11.27 -27.24
CA GLU A 205 -4.87 -11.25 -28.67
C GLU A 205 -4.48 -9.90 -29.30
N LYS A 206 -4.84 -8.80 -28.61
CA LYS A 206 -4.47 -7.45 -28.97
C LYS A 206 -3.40 -6.98 -27.98
N PRO A 207 -2.15 -6.83 -28.43
CA PRO A 207 -1.07 -6.41 -27.54
C PRO A 207 -1.25 -4.98 -27.04
N VAL A 208 -0.77 -4.72 -25.84
CA VAL A 208 -0.62 -3.36 -25.27
C VAL A 208 0.80 -2.86 -25.48
N ARG A 209 0.95 -1.55 -25.57
CA ARG A 209 2.25 -0.88 -25.64
C ARG A 209 2.57 -0.24 -24.28
N ARG A 210 3.83 0.00 -24.01
CA ARG A 210 4.27 0.77 -22.83
C ARG A 210 3.54 2.11 -22.73
N THR A 211 3.40 2.81 -23.86
CA THR A 211 2.72 4.12 -23.94
C THR A 211 1.20 4.06 -23.78
N ASP A 212 0.60 2.88 -23.73
CA ASP A 212 -0.82 2.70 -23.42
C ASP A 212 -1.05 2.64 -21.89
N ALA A 213 0.03 2.52 -21.09
CA ALA A 213 -0.06 2.59 -19.65
C ALA A 213 -0.38 4.03 -19.18
N LEU A 214 -1.34 4.16 -18.27
CA LEU A 214 -1.77 5.43 -17.68
C LEU A 214 -0.91 5.81 -16.49
N ALA A 215 -0.36 4.81 -15.79
CA ALA A 215 0.55 4.99 -14.66
C ALA A 215 1.50 3.79 -14.53
N ALA A 216 2.64 4.04 -13.89
CA ALA A 216 3.54 3.03 -13.38
C ALA A 216 3.92 3.40 -11.96
N PHE A 217 4.11 2.42 -11.10
CA PHE A 217 4.58 2.64 -9.74
C PHE A 217 5.39 1.45 -9.24
N ALA A 218 6.24 1.71 -8.26
CA ALA A 218 7.04 0.67 -7.64
C ALA A 218 6.97 0.73 -6.11
N GLY A 219 7.31 -0.38 -5.47
CA GLY A 219 7.44 -0.47 -4.02
C GLY A 219 8.61 -1.37 -3.65
N LEU A 220 9.19 -1.16 -2.46
CA LEU A 220 10.24 -2.00 -1.91
C LEU A 220 9.66 -3.04 -0.96
N ARG A 221 10.06 -4.30 -1.15
CA ARG A 221 9.74 -5.40 -0.23
C ARG A 221 10.86 -5.54 0.81
N PRO A 222 10.54 -5.51 2.11
CA PRO A 222 11.50 -5.79 3.18
C PRO A 222 11.65 -7.32 3.35
N LEU A 223 12.44 -7.97 2.50
CA LEU A 223 12.68 -9.40 2.60
C LEU A 223 13.73 -9.67 3.69
N VAL A 224 13.48 -10.67 4.54
CA VAL A 224 14.45 -11.04 5.57
C VAL A 224 15.63 -11.75 4.92
N ALA A 225 16.83 -11.20 5.08
CA ALA A 225 18.06 -11.82 4.59
C ALA A 225 18.28 -13.17 5.28
N GLY A 226 18.45 -14.23 4.50
CA GLY A 226 18.77 -15.56 5.03
C GLY A 226 20.22 -15.66 5.51
N ASN A 227 20.50 -16.50 6.48
CA ASN A 227 21.85 -16.78 7.00
C ASN A 227 22.82 -17.36 5.95
N GLY A 228 22.42 -17.48 4.69
CA GLY A 228 23.17 -18.18 3.62
C GLY A 228 23.55 -17.35 2.41
N GLY A 229 23.38 -16.01 2.42
CA GLY A 229 23.88 -15.15 1.34
C GLY A 229 23.31 -15.49 -0.06
N SER A 230 22.06 -15.94 -0.17
CA SER A 230 21.46 -16.21 -1.48
C SER A 230 21.01 -14.89 -2.11
N ASP A 231 21.56 -14.55 -3.27
CA ASP A 231 21.17 -13.43 -4.10
C ASP A 231 19.76 -13.58 -4.71
N GLU A 232 19.14 -14.77 -4.55
CA GLU A 232 17.81 -15.06 -5.07
C GLU A 232 16.71 -14.64 -4.08
N THR A 233 16.16 -13.45 -4.25
CA THR A 233 15.07 -12.90 -3.43
C THR A 233 13.83 -13.79 -3.35
N SER A 234 13.59 -14.63 -4.36
CA SER A 234 12.49 -15.59 -4.41
C SER A 234 12.55 -16.70 -3.35
N LYS A 235 13.73 -16.99 -2.82
CA LYS A 235 13.98 -18.04 -1.80
C LYS A 235 14.03 -17.48 -0.37
N LEU A 236 13.98 -16.16 -0.19
CA LEU A 236 14.03 -15.56 1.14
C LEU A 236 12.73 -15.81 1.91
N SER A 237 12.87 -15.93 3.24
CA SER A 237 11.73 -16.17 4.13
C SER A 237 10.72 -15.02 4.06
N ARG A 238 9.44 -15.39 4.02
CA ARG A 238 8.31 -14.46 4.11
C ARG A 238 7.65 -14.48 5.49
N GLU A 239 8.28 -15.11 6.46
CA GLU A 239 7.87 -15.03 7.86
C GLU A 239 8.38 -13.72 8.47
N HIS A 240 7.67 -13.22 9.47
CA HIS A 240 8.15 -12.05 10.20
C HIS A 240 9.21 -12.45 11.21
N VAL A 241 10.09 -11.50 11.50
CA VAL A 241 11.16 -11.65 12.49
C VAL A 241 11.02 -10.56 13.54
N ILE A 242 11.15 -10.97 14.81
CA ILE A 242 11.25 -10.05 15.94
C ILE A 242 12.66 -10.14 16.47
N ALA A 243 13.40 -9.05 16.42
CA ALA A 243 14.75 -8.91 16.95
C ALA A 243 14.76 -7.92 18.12
N VAL A 244 15.53 -8.20 19.16
CA VAL A 244 15.67 -7.30 20.29
C VAL A 244 17.13 -6.94 20.45
N SER A 245 17.43 -5.64 20.47
CA SER A 245 18.78 -5.14 20.65
C SER A 245 19.26 -5.24 22.11
N LYS A 246 20.54 -4.97 22.33
CA LYS A 246 21.13 -4.95 23.69
C LYS A 246 20.48 -3.87 24.56
N SER A 247 20.08 -2.75 23.97
CA SER A 247 19.40 -1.65 24.66
C SER A 247 17.92 -1.93 24.95
N GLY A 248 17.35 -3.01 24.36
CA GLY A 248 15.95 -3.41 24.53
C GLY A 248 14.99 -2.87 23.48
N VAL A 249 15.45 -2.24 22.40
CA VAL A 249 14.60 -1.87 21.26
C VAL A 249 14.10 -3.14 20.59
N VAL A 250 12.77 -3.24 20.45
CA VAL A 250 12.10 -4.38 19.78
C VAL A 250 11.88 -4.01 18.33
N THR A 251 12.50 -4.75 17.42
CA THR A 251 12.35 -4.56 15.96
C THR A 251 11.50 -5.65 15.36
N VAL A 252 10.51 -5.30 14.54
CA VAL A 252 9.73 -6.25 13.73
C VAL A 252 9.92 -5.94 12.25
N THR A 253 10.15 -6.99 11.45
CA THR A 253 10.32 -6.86 9.99
C THR A 253 9.96 -8.15 9.26
N GLY A 254 9.93 -8.12 7.91
CA GLY A 254 9.48 -9.25 7.10
C GLY A 254 7.96 -9.43 7.12
N GLY A 255 7.51 -10.65 6.94
CA GLY A 255 6.08 -10.98 6.93
C GLY A 255 5.35 -10.51 5.68
N LYS A 256 4.03 -10.39 5.77
CA LYS A 256 3.15 -9.93 4.71
C LYS A 256 2.11 -8.97 5.27
N TRP A 257 1.59 -8.08 4.42
CA TRP A 257 0.49 -7.20 4.80
C TRP A 257 -0.74 -7.98 5.31
N THR A 258 -1.01 -9.14 4.73
CA THR A 258 -2.11 -10.02 5.17
C THR A 258 -1.91 -10.68 6.53
N THR A 259 -0.69 -10.66 7.10
CA THR A 259 -0.38 -11.20 8.43
C THR A 259 -0.10 -10.12 9.48
N TYR A 260 -0.35 -8.83 9.16
CA TYR A 260 -0.03 -7.68 9.99
C TYR A 260 -0.53 -7.81 11.44
N ARG A 261 -1.74 -8.33 11.61
CA ARG A 261 -2.35 -8.50 12.94
C ARG A 261 -1.51 -9.42 13.84
N ARG A 262 -1.10 -10.57 13.29
CA ARG A 262 -0.28 -11.54 14.03
C ARG A 262 1.11 -10.96 14.31
N MET A 263 1.71 -10.29 13.33
CA MET A 263 2.97 -9.59 13.51
C MET A 263 2.91 -8.57 14.65
N ALA A 264 1.84 -7.79 14.70
CA ALA A 264 1.63 -6.79 15.76
C ALA A 264 1.43 -7.45 17.13
N GLU A 265 0.62 -8.53 17.22
CA GLU A 265 0.40 -9.28 18.44
C GLU A 265 1.73 -9.80 19.02
N ASP A 266 2.49 -10.54 18.23
CA ASP A 266 3.78 -11.11 18.66
C ASP A 266 4.77 -10.01 19.09
N THR A 267 4.79 -8.87 18.37
CA THR A 267 5.67 -7.74 18.67
C THR A 267 5.30 -7.06 19.98
N ILE A 268 4.01 -6.84 20.23
CA ILE A 268 3.52 -6.20 21.45
C ILE A 268 3.70 -7.12 22.66
N ASP A 269 3.51 -8.43 22.50
CA ASP A 269 3.77 -9.41 23.56
C ASP A 269 5.25 -9.37 23.97
N GLU A 270 6.19 -9.33 23.00
CA GLU A 270 7.61 -9.20 23.30
C GLU A 270 7.95 -7.84 23.95
N ALA A 271 7.39 -6.74 23.45
CA ALA A 271 7.60 -5.41 24.02
C ALA A 271 7.06 -5.32 25.45
N ALA A 272 5.87 -5.83 25.73
CA ALA A 272 5.27 -5.88 27.05
C ALA A 272 6.11 -6.72 28.03
N ARG A 273 6.59 -7.88 27.60
CA ARG A 273 7.47 -8.73 28.38
C ARG A 273 8.78 -8.01 28.77
N ARG A 274 9.39 -7.27 27.83
CA ARG A 274 10.60 -6.47 28.06
C ARG A 274 10.37 -5.28 29.01
N ALA A 275 9.19 -4.68 28.92
CA ALA A 275 8.78 -3.58 29.79
C ALA A 275 8.34 -4.03 31.18
N GLY A 276 8.29 -5.35 31.46
CA GLY A 276 7.78 -5.87 32.73
C GLY A 276 6.28 -5.66 32.94
N LEU A 277 5.54 -5.47 31.85
CA LEU A 277 4.08 -5.33 31.88
C LEU A 277 3.39 -6.70 31.99
N ALA A 278 2.24 -6.73 32.66
CA ALA A 278 1.45 -7.95 32.78
C ALA A 278 0.97 -8.42 31.39
N ALA A 279 1.15 -9.71 31.09
CA ALA A 279 0.62 -10.32 29.87
C ALA A 279 -0.91 -10.20 29.83
N ARG A 280 -1.45 -9.81 28.68
CA ARG A 280 -2.90 -9.71 28.43
C ARG A 280 -3.22 -10.35 27.09
N PRO A 281 -4.33 -11.11 26.96
CA PRO A 281 -4.77 -11.62 25.67
C PRO A 281 -5.03 -10.46 24.70
N SER A 282 -4.58 -10.61 23.44
CA SER A 282 -4.87 -9.62 22.42
C SER A 282 -6.33 -9.64 22.00
N PRO A 283 -7.07 -8.53 22.03
CA PRO A 283 -8.44 -8.45 21.57
C PRO A 283 -8.56 -8.30 20.05
N THR A 284 -7.44 -8.20 19.33
CA THR A 284 -7.42 -7.75 17.92
C THR A 284 -7.99 -8.76 16.92
N ALA A 285 -8.15 -10.04 17.31
CA ALA A 285 -8.76 -11.05 16.44
C ALA A 285 -10.22 -10.74 16.08
N THR A 286 -10.94 -10.07 16.95
CA THR A 286 -12.37 -9.73 16.79
C THR A 286 -12.65 -8.23 16.83
N LEU A 287 -11.60 -7.41 16.96
CA LEU A 287 -11.73 -5.97 17.02
C LEU A 287 -12.23 -5.42 15.69
N ALA A 288 -13.34 -4.70 15.73
CA ALA A 288 -13.81 -3.93 14.58
C ALA A 288 -12.87 -2.77 14.32
N LEU A 289 -12.44 -2.61 13.06
CA LEU A 289 -11.67 -1.47 12.64
C LEU A 289 -12.55 -0.24 12.47
N HIS A 290 -11.94 0.94 12.58
CA HIS A 290 -12.59 2.21 12.26
C HIS A 290 -13.22 2.15 10.86
N GLY A 291 -14.42 2.69 10.73
CA GLY A 291 -15.15 2.67 9.46
C GLY A 291 -15.93 1.38 9.19
N LYS A 292 -15.80 0.33 10.02
CA LYS A 292 -16.61 -0.88 9.83
C LYS A 292 -18.09 -0.57 10.01
N PRO A 293 -18.96 -0.86 9.01
CA PRO A 293 -20.41 -0.71 9.17
C PRO A 293 -20.94 -1.63 10.27
N ASP A 294 -21.94 -1.19 11.01
CA ASP A 294 -22.62 -1.96 12.06
C ASP A 294 -23.63 -3.00 11.52
N GLY A 295 -23.69 -3.16 10.20
CA GLY A 295 -24.56 -4.11 9.51
C GLY A 295 -25.90 -3.51 9.06
N THR A 296 -26.20 -2.26 9.39
CA THR A 296 -27.42 -1.57 8.96
C THR A 296 -27.25 -0.79 7.66
N GLU A 297 -26.01 -0.48 7.28
CA GLU A 297 -25.69 0.22 6.03
C GLU A 297 -25.29 -0.78 4.94
N SER A 298 -26.16 -0.95 3.94
CA SER A 298 -25.81 -1.61 2.69
C SER A 298 -25.00 -0.64 1.84
N SER A 299 -23.69 -0.84 1.73
CA SER A 299 -22.91 -0.18 0.69
C SER A 299 -23.21 -0.88 -0.63
N ALA A 300 -24.06 -0.29 -1.47
CA ALA A 300 -24.15 -0.72 -2.87
C ALA A 300 -22.75 -0.56 -3.48
N GLU A 301 -22.31 -1.53 -4.30
CA GLU A 301 -21.04 -1.46 -5.06
C GLU A 301 -20.92 -0.17 -5.90
N SER A 302 -22.06 0.48 -6.19
CA SER A 302 -22.16 1.74 -6.93
C SER A 302 -21.95 3.00 -6.06
N ASP A 303 -21.81 2.86 -4.73
CA ASP A 303 -21.60 4.00 -3.84
C ASP A 303 -20.13 4.43 -3.90
N ARG A 304 -19.88 5.64 -4.42
CA ARG A 304 -18.53 6.23 -4.56
C ARG A 304 -17.74 6.31 -3.25
N TYR A 305 -18.43 6.35 -2.10
CA TYR A 305 -17.83 6.44 -0.77
C TYR A 305 -17.85 5.12 0.02
N ALA A 306 -18.15 4.00 -0.63
CA ALA A 306 -18.17 2.68 0.02
C ALA A 306 -16.86 2.34 0.76
N ALA A 307 -15.71 2.77 0.23
CA ALA A 307 -14.40 2.54 0.85
C ALA A 307 -14.19 3.27 2.18
N TYR A 308 -15.04 4.24 2.52
CA TYR A 308 -14.96 5.02 3.77
C TYR A 308 -15.82 4.44 4.90
N GLY A 309 -16.65 3.43 4.62
CA GLY A 309 -17.51 2.80 5.61
C GLY A 309 -18.40 3.82 6.33
N THR A 310 -18.41 3.83 7.67
CA THR A 310 -19.24 4.75 8.47
C THR A 310 -18.88 6.23 8.31
N ASP A 311 -17.66 6.57 7.84
CA ASP A 311 -17.27 7.96 7.55
C ASP A 311 -17.90 8.52 6.29
N ARG A 312 -18.56 7.68 5.48
CA ARG A 312 -19.37 8.12 4.33
C ARG A 312 -20.30 9.27 4.69
N SER A 313 -20.92 9.23 5.86
CA SER A 313 -21.83 10.29 6.34
C SER A 313 -21.14 11.65 6.47
N LYS A 314 -19.86 11.68 6.86
CA LYS A 314 -19.06 12.92 6.93
C LYS A 314 -18.79 13.48 5.53
N LEU A 315 -18.41 12.64 4.57
CA LEU A 315 -18.18 13.04 3.17
C LEU A 315 -19.46 13.64 2.56
N LEU A 316 -20.59 12.99 2.76
CA LEU A 316 -21.90 13.52 2.34
C LEU A 316 -22.28 14.81 3.08
N GLY A 317 -21.83 14.97 4.33
CA GLY A 317 -21.96 16.21 5.08
C GLY A 317 -21.17 17.34 4.43
N LEU A 318 -19.91 17.12 4.10
CA LEU A 318 -19.07 18.10 3.39
C LEU A 318 -19.71 18.57 2.08
N GLU A 319 -20.24 17.64 1.29
CA GLU A 319 -20.92 17.99 0.03
C GLU A 319 -22.23 18.74 0.21
N ARG A 320 -22.95 18.52 1.31
CA ARG A 320 -24.16 19.26 1.64
C ARG A 320 -23.83 20.68 2.06
N ASP A 321 -22.76 20.86 2.85
CA ASP A 321 -22.34 22.15 3.37
C ASP A 321 -21.67 23.01 2.29
N ASP A 322 -20.92 22.37 1.36
CA ASP A 322 -20.35 22.98 0.16
C ASP A 322 -20.58 22.09 -1.07
N PRO A 323 -21.61 22.39 -1.89
CA PRO A 323 -21.92 21.61 -3.10
C PRO A 323 -20.79 21.53 -4.13
N SER A 324 -19.82 22.46 -4.12
CA SER A 324 -18.67 22.41 -5.04
C SER A 324 -17.72 21.24 -4.75
N LEU A 325 -17.79 20.68 -3.54
CA LEU A 325 -17.00 19.51 -3.14
C LEU A 325 -17.46 18.21 -3.79
N ARG A 326 -18.65 18.18 -4.42
CA ARG A 326 -19.13 17.06 -5.24
C ARG A 326 -18.36 16.89 -6.53
N GLU A 327 -17.73 17.95 -7.00
CA GLU A 327 -16.99 17.91 -8.24
C GLU A 327 -15.81 16.94 -8.15
N PRO A 328 -15.52 16.18 -9.23
CA PRO A 328 -14.36 15.30 -9.24
C PRO A 328 -13.06 16.13 -9.16
N LEU A 329 -12.00 15.55 -8.61
CA LEU A 329 -10.65 16.11 -8.67
C LEU A 329 -10.18 16.29 -10.10
N HIS A 330 -10.54 15.34 -10.97
CA HIS A 330 -10.37 15.39 -12.43
C HIS A 330 -11.40 14.45 -13.08
N PRO A 331 -11.91 14.77 -14.31
CA PRO A 331 -12.93 13.94 -14.98
C PRO A 331 -12.59 12.46 -15.15
N ASN A 332 -11.30 12.12 -15.28
CA ASN A 332 -10.83 10.74 -15.40
C ASN A 332 -10.59 10.04 -14.06
N LEU A 333 -10.74 10.73 -12.92
CA LEU A 333 -10.49 10.14 -11.61
C LEU A 333 -11.81 9.85 -10.89
N PRO A 334 -11.91 8.75 -10.13
CA PRO A 334 -13.13 8.42 -9.39
C PRO A 334 -13.30 9.22 -8.09
N TYR A 335 -12.40 10.14 -7.80
CA TYR A 335 -12.31 10.86 -6.53
C TYR A 335 -12.87 12.28 -6.62
N THR A 336 -13.51 12.74 -5.53
CA THR A 336 -14.12 14.07 -5.41
C THR A 336 -13.24 15.02 -4.61
N ARG A 337 -13.56 16.32 -4.67
CA ARG A 337 -12.94 17.35 -3.83
C ARG A 337 -13.25 17.12 -2.35
N ALA A 338 -14.41 16.55 -2.02
CA ALA A 338 -14.75 16.19 -0.63
C ALA A 338 -13.75 15.22 -0.01
N GLU A 339 -13.21 14.26 -0.80
CA GLU A 339 -12.21 13.31 -0.32
C GLU A 339 -10.87 14.00 -0.02
N ALA A 340 -10.49 15.03 -0.77
CA ALA A 340 -9.31 15.83 -0.46
C ALA A 340 -9.46 16.60 0.87
N VAL A 341 -10.61 17.24 1.09
CA VAL A 341 -10.92 17.95 2.35
C VAL A 341 -11.00 16.97 3.53
N PHE A 342 -11.69 15.85 3.36
CA PHE A 342 -11.76 14.78 4.36
C PHE A 342 -10.37 14.24 4.71
N GLY A 343 -9.51 14.05 3.70
CA GLY A 343 -8.12 13.64 3.89
C GLY A 343 -7.35 14.56 4.84
N VAL A 344 -7.58 15.87 4.76
CA VAL A 344 -6.95 16.84 5.67
C VAL A 344 -7.57 16.78 7.07
N ARG A 345 -8.91 16.84 7.15
CA ARG A 345 -9.62 16.98 8.42
C ARG A 345 -9.62 15.74 9.28
N ASP A 346 -9.74 14.56 8.64
CA ASP A 346 -9.95 13.28 9.33
C ASP A 346 -8.80 12.29 9.15
N GLU A 347 -7.91 12.46 8.16
CA GLU A 347 -6.89 11.47 7.80
C GLU A 347 -5.46 12.04 7.77
N MET A 348 -5.24 13.18 8.41
CA MET A 348 -3.92 13.80 8.61
C MET A 348 -3.16 14.09 7.30
N ALA A 349 -3.84 14.33 6.17
CA ALA A 349 -3.16 14.74 4.94
C ALA A 349 -2.56 16.14 5.09
N ARG A 350 -1.29 16.30 4.71
CA ARG A 350 -0.53 17.54 4.85
C ARG A 350 0.02 18.07 3.52
N THR A 351 0.12 17.19 2.52
CA THR A 351 0.72 17.50 1.22
C THR A 351 -0.21 17.09 0.07
N VAL A 352 0.08 17.60 -1.13
CA VAL A 352 -0.62 17.19 -2.36
C VAL A 352 -0.38 15.69 -2.63
N ASP A 353 0.83 15.18 -2.38
CA ASP A 353 1.15 13.75 -2.49
C ASP A 353 0.32 12.90 -1.52
N ASP A 354 0.15 13.37 -0.28
CA ASP A 354 -0.72 12.69 0.68
C ASP A 354 -2.12 12.43 0.11
N VAL A 355 -2.71 13.42 -0.54
CA VAL A 355 -4.05 13.27 -1.12
C VAL A 355 -4.03 12.41 -2.36
N LEU A 356 -3.16 12.73 -3.34
CA LEU A 356 -3.22 12.14 -4.68
C LEU A 356 -2.60 10.74 -4.76
N ALA A 357 -1.70 10.36 -3.82
CA ALA A 357 -1.08 9.05 -3.81
C ALA A 357 -1.43 8.19 -2.59
N ARG A 358 -1.71 8.81 -1.41
CA ARG A 358 -1.82 8.08 -0.14
C ARG A 358 -3.26 7.97 0.40
N ARG A 359 -4.12 9.00 0.25
CA ARG A 359 -5.54 8.99 0.69
C ARG A 359 -6.44 8.56 -0.44
N THR A 360 -6.13 8.99 -1.66
CA THR A 360 -6.65 8.44 -2.91
C THR A 360 -5.56 7.66 -3.64
N ARG A 361 -5.90 7.03 -4.75
CA ARG A 361 -4.94 6.33 -5.62
C ARG A 361 -4.77 7.05 -6.96
N ALA A 362 -5.09 8.34 -7.02
CA ALA A 362 -5.11 9.13 -8.24
C ALA A 362 -3.82 9.02 -9.06
N LEU A 363 -2.65 9.19 -8.41
CA LEU A 363 -1.34 9.07 -9.04
C LEU A 363 -1.12 7.69 -9.68
N PHE A 364 -1.58 6.64 -8.99
CA PHE A 364 -1.39 5.26 -9.43
C PHE A 364 -2.44 4.78 -10.42
N LEU A 365 -3.55 5.52 -10.61
CA LEU A 365 -4.58 5.20 -11.60
C LEU A 365 -4.30 5.88 -12.94
N ASP A 366 -4.04 7.19 -12.91
CA ASP A 366 -3.78 8.02 -14.10
C ASP A 366 -2.85 9.17 -13.71
N VAL A 367 -1.58 9.03 -14.03
CA VAL A 367 -0.56 10.03 -13.67
C VAL A 367 -0.83 11.39 -14.31
N ALA A 368 -1.36 11.43 -15.53
CA ALA A 368 -1.66 12.69 -16.23
C ALA A 368 -2.84 13.41 -15.57
N ALA A 369 -3.88 12.68 -15.22
CA ALA A 369 -5.05 13.21 -14.51
C ALA A 369 -4.68 13.69 -13.10
N ALA A 370 -3.83 12.96 -12.37
CA ALA A 370 -3.34 13.36 -11.05
C ALA A 370 -2.52 14.65 -11.11
N ARG A 371 -1.62 14.80 -12.10
CA ARG A 371 -0.86 16.03 -12.34
C ARG A 371 -1.76 17.22 -12.64
N ALA A 372 -2.78 17.02 -13.47
CA ALA A 372 -3.77 18.05 -13.78
C ALA A 372 -4.61 18.46 -12.55
N ALA A 373 -4.89 17.52 -11.63
CA ALA A 373 -5.62 17.77 -10.40
C ALA A 373 -4.78 18.50 -9.32
N ALA A 374 -3.46 18.35 -9.33
CA ALA A 374 -2.57 18.83 -8.27
C ALA A 374 -2.73 20.32 -7.90
N PRO A 375 -2.86 21.28 -8.84
CA PRO A 375 -3.10 22.69 -8.48
C PRO A 375 -4.43 22.91 -7.76
N GLY A 376 -5.48 22.14 -8.12
CA GLY A 376 -6.79 22.17 -7.45
C GLY A 376 -6.71 21.66 -6.03
N VAL A 377 -6.04 20.53 -5.84
CA VAL A 377 -5.79 19.91 -4.53
C VAL A 377 -4.95 20.84 -3.66
N ALA A 378 -3.88 21.44 -4.19
CA ALA A 378 -3.04 22.39 -3.45
C ALA A 378 -3.85 23.57 -2.89
N ARG A 379 -4.81 24.12 -3.67
CA ARG A 379 -5.72 25.19 -3.21
C ARG A 379 -6.65 24.73 -2.08
N LEU A 380 -7.23 23.52 -2.20
CA LEU A 380 -8.08 22.96 -1.14
C LEU A 380 -7.29 22.76 0.16
N LEU A 381 -6.11 22.16 0.06
CA LEU A 381 -5.25 21.94 1.22
C LEU A 381 -4.80 23.26 1.85
N ALA A 382 -4.45 24.27 1.04
CA ALA A 382 -4.04 25.57 1.55
C ALA A 382 -5.15 26.26 2.32
N ALA A 383 -6.40 26.17 1.85
CA ALA A 383 -7.57 26.69 2.55
C ALA A 383 -7.77 25.99 3.90
N GLU A 384 -7.70 24.64 3.93
CA GLU A 384 -7.87 23.84 5.15
C GLU A 384 -6.73 24.04 6.16
N LEU A 385 -5.50 24.22 5.70
CA LEU A 385 -4.29 24.27 6.53
C LEU A 385 -3.82 25.69 6.82
N GLY A 386 -4.50 26.74 6.29
CA GLY A 386 -4.08 28.15 6.46
C GLY A 386 -2.74 28.45 5.81
N ARG A 387 -2.47 27.89 4.61
CA ARG A 387 -1.19 28.06 3.90
C ARG A 387 -1.28 29.13 2.81
N ASP A 388 -0.12 29.73 2.52
CA ASP A 388 0.02 30.81 1.55
C ASP A 388 0.14 30.31 0.08
N PRO A 389 0.05 31.19 -0.92
CA PRO A 389 0.24 30.80 -2.32
C PRO A 389 1.63 30.26 -2.64
N ALA A 390 2.67 30.69 -1.93
CA ALA A 390 4.02 30.16 -2.13
C ALA A 390 4.11 28.69 -1.71
N TRP A 391 3.43 28.31 -0.63
CA TRP A 391 3.30 26.90 -0.22
C TRP A 391 2.57 26.09 -1.30
N GLN A 392 1.48 26.60 -1.89
CA GLN A 392 0.76 25.90 -2.98
C GLN A 392 1.69 25.61 -4.16
N THR A 393 2.48 26.60 -4.57
CA THR A 393 3.44 26.45 -5.69
C THR A 393 4.48 25.38 -5.38
N ARG A 394 5.04 25.36 -4.17
CA ARG A 394 6.00 24.32 -3.74
C ARG A 394 5.35 22.94 -3.77
N GLN A 395 4.15 22.78 -3.21
CA GLN A 395 3.45 21.50 -3.16
C GLN A 395 3.17 20.92 -4.55
N VAL A 396 2.79 21.76 -5.50
CA VAL A 396 2.61 21.33 -6.89
C VAL A 396 3.94 20.90 -7.50
N ALA A 397 5.02 21.64 -7.27
CA ALA A 397 6.35 21.31 -7.79
C ALA A 397 6.89 19.99 -7.17
N ASP A 398 6.73 19.80 -5.86
CA ASP A 398 7.16 18.58 -5.17
C ASP A 398 6.41 17.35 -5.71
N PHE A 399 5.08 17.45 -5.85
CA PHE A 399 4.27 16.39 -6.44
C PHE A 399 4.62 16.11 -7.90
N GLU A 400 4.89 17.16 -8.69
CA GLU A 400 5.30 17.03 -10.10
C GLU A 400 6.60 16.26 -10.24
N ALA A 401 7.55 16.42 -9.32
CA ALA A 401 8.79 15.66 -9.31
C ALA A 401 8.54 14.14 -9.15
N ILE A 402 7.67 13.76 -8.21
CA ILE A 402 7.27 12.36 -7.98
C ILE A 402 6.54 11.82 -9.21
N ALA A 403 5.50 12.52 -9.66
CA ALA A 403 4.68 12.08 -10.80
C ALA A 403 5.49 11.97 -12.12
N SER A 404 6.49 12.83 -12.30
CA SER A 404 7.39 12.75 -13.46
C SER A 404 8.32 11.54 -13.40
N ALA A 405 8.83 11.19 -12.22
CA ALA A 405 9.64 9.99 -12.04
C ALA A 405 8.85 8.71 -12.36
N ASP A 406 7.60 8.62 -11.90
CA ASP A 406 6.70 7.49 -12.18
C ASP A 406 6.29 7.43 -13.66
N ALA A 407 6.09 8.58 -14.31
CA ALA A 407 5.70 8.64 -15.71
C ALA A 407 6.84 8.36 -16.70
N ALA A 408 8.09 8.65 -16.34
CA ALA A 408 9.22 8.57 -17.27
C ALA A 408 9.38 7.19 -17.95
N PRO A 409 9.25 6.05 -17.25
CA PRO A 409 9.45 4.73 -17.85
C PRO A 409 8.37 4.32 -18.85
N ILE A 410 7.17 4.90 -18.80
CA ILE A 410 6.04 4.56 -19.68
C ILE A 410 5.95 5.44 -20.95
N ARG A 411 6.73 6.50 -21.01
CA ARG A 411 6.83 7.40 -22.16
C ARG A 411 7.83 6.98 -23.23
#